data_d43eff0de46b65ec665db2e987d6144b
#
_entry.id   d43eff0de46b65ec665db2e987d6144b
#
_cell.length_a   1.000
_cell.length_b   1.000
_cell.length_c   1.000
_cell.angle_alpha   90.00
_cell.angle_beta   90.00
_cell.angle_gamma   90.00
#
_symmetry.space_group_name_H-M   'P 1'
#
loop_
_entity.id
_entity.type
_entity.pdbx_description
1 polymer ?
#
loop_
_entity_poly.entity_id
_entity_poly.type
_entity_poly.pdbx_seq_one_letter_code
_entity_poly.pdbx_strand_id
1 'polypeptide(L)' 'MEAYDRLIKLVQEAADDVQKAEGGNKAAGTRVRKMMQDIKAAAQDVRVGILASRGAESSSTPG' A
#
# COMPACT_ATOMS: atom_id res chain seq x y z
N MET A 1 -11.14 5.22 -6.96
CA MET A 1 -10.87 5.76 -5.62
C MET A 1 -9.45 6.24 -5.56
N GLU A 2 -9.26 7.47 -5.17
CA GLU A 2 -7.94 8.07 -5.18
C GLU A 2 -6.96 7.33 -4.27
N ALA A 3 -7.41 6.94 -3.11
CA ALA A 3 -6.53 6.23 -2.18
C ALA A 3 -6.08 4.89 -2.76
N TYR A 4 -6.96 4.22 -3.47
CA TYR A 4 -6.60 2.95 -4.08
C TYR A 4 -5.63 3.17 -5.26
N ASP A 5 -5.87 4.20 -6.05
CA ASP A 5 -4.99 4.50 -7.16
C ASP A 5 -3.58 4.81 -6.67
N ARG A 6 -3.49 5.51 -5.55
CA ARG A 6 -2.19 5.82 -4.97
C ARG A 6 -1.50 4.55 -4.49
N LEU A 7 -2.25 3.63 -3.87
CA LEU A 7 -1.69 2.37 -3.42
C LEU A 7 -1.11 1.58 -4.59
N ILE A 8 -1.86 1.49 -5.68
CA ILE A 8 -1.39 0.75 -6.85
C ILE A 8 -0.12 1.40 -7.42
N LYS A 9 -0.08 2.71 -7.45
CA LYS A 9 1.09 3.40 -7.97
C LYS A 9 2.32 3.09 -7.13
N LEU A 10 2.15 3.12 -5.81
CA LEU A 10 3.28 2.82 -4.92
C LEU A 10 3.76 1.39 -5.11
N VAL A 11 2.85 0.45 -5.27
CA VAL A 11 3.21 -0.94 -5.49
C VAL A 11 3.98 -1.07 -6.81
N GLN A 12 3.52 -0.41 -7.85
CA GLN A 12 4.19 -0.47 -9.14
C GLN A 12 5.58 0.15 -9.07
N GLU A 13 5.71 1.23 -8.35
CA GLU A 13 7.00 1.88 -8.21
C GLU A 13 7.99 1.02 -7.44
N ALA A 14 7.51 0.19 -6.55
CA ALA A 14 8.38 -0.65 -5.76
C ALA A 14 8.86 -1.89 -6.51
N ALA A 15 8.20 -2.26 -7.58
CA ALA A 15 8.46 -3.54 -8.25
C ALA A 15 9.92 -3.74 -8.63
N ASP A 16 10.53 -2.72 -9.19
CA ASP A 16 11.89 -2.83 -9.66
C ASP A 16 12.86 -3.00 -8.52
N ASP A 17 12.68 -2.24 -7.46
CA ASP A 17 13.54 -2.35 -6.29
C ASP A 17 13.33 -3.68 -5.57
N VAL A 18 12.13 -4.21 -5.60
CA VAL A 18 11.87 -5.52 -5.00
C VAL A 18 12.70 -6.59 -5.72
N GLN A 19 12.74 -6.54 -7.05
CA GLN A 19 13.53 -7.51 -7.77
C GLN A 19 15.02 -7.36 -7.48
N LYS A 20 15.50 -6.15 -7.41
CA LYS A 20 16.90 -5.90 -7.11
C LYS A 20 17.25 -6.35 -5.71
N ALA A 21 16.37 -6.11 -4.75
CA ALA A 21 16.60 -6.50 -3.37
C ALA A 21 16.62 -8.01 -3.25
N GLU A 22 15.75 -8.68 -3.97
CA GLU A 22 15.72 -10.12 -3.95
C GLU A 22 17.00 -10.70 -4.52
N GLY A 23 17.62 -10.02 -5.44
CA GLY A 23 18.89 -10.43 -6.01
C GLY A 23 20.10 -10.04 -5.19
N GLY A 24 19.90 -9.46 -4.03
CA GLY A 24 21.02 -9.17 -3.14
C GLY A 24 21.46 -7.71 -3.09
N ASN A 25 20.78 -6.80 -3.78
CA ASN A 25 21.16 -5.40 -3.75
C ASN A 25 20.75 -4.77 -2.44
N LYS A 26 21.71 -4.41 -1.60
CA LYS A 26 21.41 -3.89 -0.28
C LYS A 26 20.74 -2.52 -0.31
N ALA A 27 21.15 -1.67 -1.22
CA ALA A 27 20.54 -0.34 -1.31
C ALA A 27 19.08 -0.46 -1.73
N ALA A 28 18.77 -1.37 -2.65
CA ALA A 28 17.39 -1.61 -3.04
C ALA A 28 16.59 -2.15 -1.86
N GLY A 29 17.20 -3.02 -1.06
CA GLY A 29 16.54 -3.56 0.13
C GLY A 29 16.12 -2.48 1.10
N THR A 30 16.99 -1.50 1.31
CA THR A 30 16.68 -0.37 2.18
C THR A 30 15.52 0.44 1.61
N ARG A 31 15.53 0.69 0.30
CA ARG A 31 14.42 1.42 -0.33
C ARG A 31 13.11 0.65 -0.25
N VAL A 32 13.15 -0.67 -0.44
CA VAL A 32 11.97 -1.48 -0.38
C VAL A 32 11.34 -1.41 1.02
N ARG A 33 12.16 -1.47 2.04
CA ARG A 33 11.63 -1.42 3.41
C ARG A 33 10.90 -0.11 3.66
N LYS A 34 11.46 1.00 3.16
CA LYS A 34 10.78 2.26 3.32
C LYS A 34 9.53 2.31 2.46
N MET A 35 9.58 1.80 1.24
CA MET A 35 8.41 1.79 0.37
C MET A 35 7.28 0.96 0.96
N MET A 36 7.59 -0.12 1.67
CA MET A 36 6.56 -0.93 2.30
C MET A 36 5.85 -0.15 3.42
N GLN A 37 6.56 0.74 4.09
CA GLN A 37 5.91 1.60 5.08
C GLN A 37 4.90 2.52 4.40
N ASP A 38 5.26 3.07 3.25
CA ASP A 38 4.36 3.95 2.52
C ASP A 38 3.17 3.16 1.96
N ILE A 39 3.41 1.94 1.50
CA ILE A 39 2.35 1.07 1.00
C ILE A 39 1.39 0.71 2.14
N LYS A 40 1.93 0.45 3.31
CA LYS A 40 1.11 0.14 4.45
C LYS A 40 0.19 1.32 4.78
N ALA A 41 0.73 2.52 4.77
CA ALA A 41 -0.06 3.71 5.04
C ALA A 41 -1.12 3.93 3.96
N ALA A 42 -0.78 3.70 2.70
CA ALA A 42 -1.74 3.85 1.62
C ALA A 42 -2.85 2.80 1.71
N ALA A 43 -2.51 1.59 2.12
CA ALA A 43 -3.51 0.55 2.32
C ALA A 43 -4.48 0.93 3.44
N GLN A 44 -3.96 1.54 4.49
CA GLN A 44 -4.79 2.01 5.58
C GLN A 44 -5.75 3.10 5.10
N ASP A 45 -5.27 3.99 4.24
CA ASP A 45 -6.10 5.05 3.68
C ASP A 45 -7.25 4.46 2.87
N VAL A 46 -7.01 3.38 2.16
CA VAL A 46 -8.06 2.70 1.42
C VAL A 46 -9.11 2.16 2.39
N ARG A 47 -8.67 1.54 3.47
CA ARG A 47 -9.60 1.00 4.45
C ARG A 47 -10.46 2.09 5.08
N VAL A 48 -9.83 3.18 5.44
CA VAL A 48 -10.53 4.32 6.03
C VAL A 48 -11.52 4.88 5.02
N GLY A 49 -11.11 5.01 3.77
CA GLY A 49 -11.99 5.54 2.72
C GLY A 49 -13.21 4.65 2.50
N ILE A 50 -13.03 3.36 2.54
CA ILE A 50 -14.15 2.44 2.37
C ILE A 50 -15.09 2.53 3.58
N LEU A 51 -14.55 2.62 4.77
CA LEU A 51 -15.39 2.76 5.95
C LEU A 51 -16.17 4.06 5.91
N ALA A 52 -15.55 5.13 5.50
CA ALA A 52 -16.21 6.42 5.41
C ALA A 52 -17.30 6.41 4.36
N SER A 53 -17.09 5.72 3.23
CA SER A 53 -18.11 5.74 2.22
C SER A 53 -19.27 4.84 2.59
N ARG A 54 -19.08 3.86 3.48
CA ARG A 54 -20.19 3.05 3.88
C ARG A 54 -21.04 3.73 4.91
N GLY A 55 -20.52 4.65 5.58
CA GLY A 55 -21.27 5.41 6.51
C GLY A 55 -21.93 4.55 7.53
N ALA A 56 -23.16 4.77 7.71
CA ALA A 56 -23.82 4.15 8.72
C ALA A 56 -24.06 2.68 8.52
N GLU A 57 -23.69 2.16 7.43
CA GLU A 57 -23.97 0.85 7.21
C GLU A 57 -23.01 -0.02 7.70
N SER A 58 -22.17 0.40 8.37
CA SER A 58 -21.10 -0.34 8.71
C SER A 58 -21.32 -1.55 9.35
N SER A 59 -22.32 -1.81 9.74
CA SER A 59 -22.39 -2.79 10.54
C SER A 59 -22.02 -4.02 10.16
N SER A 60 -21.93 -4.41 9.16
CA SER A 60 -21.76 -5.64 9.01
C SER A 60 -20.75 -6.12 8.43
N THR A 61 -19.83 -5.70 8.24
CA THR A 61 -18.98 -6.28 7.51
C THR A 61 -17.99 -6.82 7.91
N PRO A 62 -17.75 -7.85 7.93
CA PRO A 62 -16.75 -8.45 8.34
C PRO A 62 -15.78 -8.33 7.44
N GLY A 63 -15.25 -7.92 7.26
CA GLY A 63 -14.14 -7.85 6.58
C GLY A 63 -13.63 -8.31 5.69
#